data_cf7a25077a3f995d5f1efc56bca214eb
#
_entry.id   cf7a25077a3f995d5f1efc56bca214eb
#
_cell.length_a   1.000
_cell.length_b   1.000
_cell.length_c   1.000
_cell.angle_alpha   90.00
_cell.angle_beta   90.00
_cell.angle_gamma   90.00
#
_symmetry.space_group_name_H-M   'P 1'
#
loop_
_entity.id
_entity.type
_entity.pdbx_description
1 polymer ?
#
loop_
_entity_poly.entity_id
_entity_poly.type
_entity_poly.pdbx_seq_one_letter_code
_entity_poly.pdbx_strand_id
1 'polypeptide(L)'
;MLFLIVTNASALTPADGTPDLSLYIPGSQANDPAFGFLINNTAVANALCLDDATTTGASTRTHIYFHTSGALSAAVNDNYSAIYCLTDNTKIPGLTSGTGATHQTKLWISRRRLGASFVGLDAAANGTLLTYLKDPSTAVCTANNGSYSSGGATYQWNYSCTTVTSGIAATAATSDVTPDVFHGSDNVAAGFSNILAAKLTNKHVIAGHIIGTPVTLVLRNALQYAESLSGLLPSTCVPGDETATCVPSLTKEQLVSIFTGTISDWSQFYVGIPNNATPPVTIPTALTDVVAAGVSAGIAGLANPRDSQVHVCRRENGAGQQVALLADILQYPCLGGSAPRIAQPGGFSDVNYATSLGAVDNCLGDFNNTPTTNKWFGTTNPSPYPAPPATTVAHGNQWAISIQSTERNASRTANYRFIKINGALPTGEQVFLGHYPLVGEYGISWKGGTGDVNAALNALVAYSKLPSTVHARNGDLSNHSWGQAGYIALSANGYTPPLTWDATNPVTPYIRATSTGAPDACTVPVVNSNFGSVELR
;
A
#
# COMPACT_ATOMS: atom_id res chain seq x y z
N MET A 1 35.97 -22.51 37.16
CA MET A 1 35.65 -21.16 36.69
C MET A 1 35.26 -21.29 35.22
N LEU A 2 33.97 -21.41 34.94
CA LEU A 2 33.47 -21.64 33.58
C LEU A 2 33.28 -20.24 32.97
N PHE A 3 34.12 -19.87 32.03
CA PHE A 3 33.92 -18.66 31.24
C PHE A 3 32.75 -18.92 30.28
N LEU A 4 31.58 -18.38 30.59
CA LEU A 4 30.53 -18.19 29.60
C LEU A 4 31.08 -17.12 28.61
N ILE A 5 31.49 -17.56 27.43
CA ILE A 5 31.67 -16.66 26.31
C ILE A 5 30.28 -16.28 25.86
N VAL A 6 29.79 -15.15 26.31
CA VAL A 6 28.61 -14.50 25.73
C VAL A 6 29.09 -13.98 24.37
N THR A 7 28.84 -14.72 23.32
CA THR A 7 28.98 -14.22 21.96
C THR A 7 27.89 -13.18 21.75
N ASN A 8 28.25 -11.91 21.76
CA ASN A 8 27.35 -10.84 21.36
C ASN A 8 26.87 -11.14 19.94
N ALA A 9 25.57 -11.34 19.77
CA ALA A 9 24.97 -11.46 18.44
C ALA A 9 25.00 -10.08 17.78
N SER A 10 26.06 -9.80 17.04
CA SER A 10 26.17 -8.59 16.24
C SER A 10 25.37 -8.74 14.96
N ALA A 11 24.78 -7.64 14.48
CA ALA A 11 24.16 -7.61 13.17
C ALA A 11 25.17 -8.01 12.07
N LEU A 12 24.72 -8.85 11.12
CA LEU A 12 25.62 -9.37 10.08
C LEU A 12 26.04 -8.29 9.09
N THR A 13 27.34 -8.27 8.80
CA THR A 13 27.99 -7.36 7.85
C THR A 13 28.37 -8.10 6.57
N PRO A 14 28.74 -7.41 5.48
CA PRO A 14 29.27 -8.08 4.29
C PRO A 14 30.50 -8.95 4.55
N ALA A 15 31.24 -8.69 5.63
CA ALA A 15 32.43 -9.48 6.01
C ALA A 15 32.06 -10.84 6.64
N ASP A 16 30.81 -11.02 7.10
CA ASP A 16 30.35 -12.28 7.69
C ASP A 16 30.10 -13.38 6.64
N GLY A 17 30.29 -13.03 5.36
CA GLY A 17 30.33 -13.96 4.26
C GLY A 17 28.95 -14.35 3.69
N THR A 18 28.92 -15.46 2.98
CA THR A 18 27.74 -15.95 2.25
C THR A 18 26.61 -16.33 3.21
N PRO A 19 25.35 -15.96 2.91
CA PRO A 19 24.18 -16.44 3.64
C PRO A 19 24.06 -17.97 3.61
N ASP A 20 23.58 -18.54 4.70
CA ASP A 20 23.20 -19.97 4.75
C ASP A 20 21.86 -20.20 4.03
N LEU A 21 20.98 -19.19 4.04
CA LEU A 21 19.68 -19.19 3.39
C LEU A 21 19.39 -17.83 2.77
N SER A 22 19.05 -17.82 1.47
CA SER A 22 18.63 -16.62 0.74
C SER A 22 17.17 -16.74 0.28
N LEU A 23 16.37 -15.72 0.59
CA LEU A 23 15.00 -15.56 0.12
C LEU A 23 14.90 -14.35 -0.82
N TYR A 24 14.38 -14.56 -2.02
CA TYR A 24 14.16 -13.51 -3.03
C TYR A 24 12.66 -13.29 -3.18
N ILE A 25 12.16 -12.19 -2.60
CA ILE A 25 10.72 -11.93 -2.46
C ILE A 25 10.34 -10.61 -3.14
N PRO A 26 9.98 -10.63 -4.44
CA PRO A 26 9.47 -9.48 -5.15
C PRO A 26 7.99 -9.22 -4.82
N GLY A 27 7.47 -8.07 -5.25
CA GLY A 27 6.05 -7.79 -5.22
C GLY A 27 5.68 -6.41 -4.68
N SER A 28 4.59 -6.31 -3.96
CA SER A 28 4.02 -5.04 -3.52
C SER A 28 4.96 -4.19 -2.69
N GLN A 29 5.00 -2.90 -3.00
CA GLN A 29 5.77 -1.89 -2.26
C GLN A 29 5.13 -1.57 -0.90
N ALA A 30 3.81 -1.60 -0.79
CA ALA A 30 3.09 -1.32 0.44
C ALA A 30 3.47 -2.26 1.61
N ASN A 31 4.11 -3.38 1.30
CA ASN A 31 4.42 -4.43 2.26
C ASN A 31 5.81 -4.35 2.89
N ASP A 32 6.63 -3.41 2.48
CA ASP A 32 7.99 -3.33 3.01
C ASP A 32 8.07 -2.94 4.49
N PRO A 33 7.24 -2.03 5.01
CA PRO A 33 7.17 -1.80 6.45
C PRO A 33 6.89 -3.08 7.24
N ALA A 34 6.02 -3.96 6.68
CA ALA A 34 5.71 -5.25 7.28
C ALA A 34 6.92 -6.17 7.42
N PHE A 35 7.72 -6.27 6.36
CA PHE A 35 8.92 -7.09 6.39
C PHE A 35 9.94 -6.56 7.40
N GLY A 36 10.18 -5.26 7.42
CA GLY A 36 11.04 -4.63 8.41
C GLY A 36 10.60 -4.92 9.84
N PHE A 37 9.32 -4.84 10.09
CA PHE A 37 8.73 -5.08 11.40
C PHE A 37 8.89 -6.53 11.89
N LEU A 38 8.65 -7.52 11.02
CA LEU A 38 8.75 -8.93 11.35
C LEU A 38 10.17 -9.39 11.63
N ILE A 39 11.12 -8.73 11.01
CA ILE A 39 12.51 -9.18 11.03
C ILE A 39 13.29 -8.45 12.10
N ASN A 40 12.95 -7.20 12.40
CA ASN A 40 13.77 -6.30 13.20
C ASN A 40 13.03 -5.62 14.38
N ASN A 41 11.84 -6.03 14.76
CA ASN A 41 11.14 -5.32 15.82
C ASN A 41 11.29 -5.99 17.17
N THR A 42 12.04 -5.35 18.08
CA THR A 42 12.21 -5.78 19.46
C THR A 42 10.94 -5.72 20.31
N ALA A 43 9.97 -4.91 19.90
CA ALA A 43 8.66 -4.86 20.56
C ALA A 43 7.76 -6.04 20.18
N VAL A 44 8.11 -6.81 19.13
CA VAL A 44 7.37 -8.00 18.73
C VAL A 44 8.14 -9.24 19.17
N ALA A 45 7.63 -9.94 20.16
CA ALA A 45 8.20 -11.19 20.70
C ALA A 45 8.48 -12.28 19.64
N ASN A 46 8.09 -12.04 18.41
CA ASN A 46 8.07 -12.97 17.28
C ASN A 46 8.99 -12.54 16.11
N ALA A 47 9.95 -11.64 16.35
CA ALA A 47 10.93 -11.32 15.31
C ALA A 47 11.73 -12.57 14.92
N LEU A 48 11.91 -12.78 13.61
CA LEU A 48 12.65 -13.94 13.09
C LEU A 48 14.17 -13.79 13.29
N CYS A 49 14.67 -12.58 13.35
CA CYS A 49 16.08 -12.30 13.62
C CYS A 49 16.33 -12.22 15.12
N LEU A 50 17.50 -12.68 15.53
CA LEU A 50 17.97 -12.54 16.90
C LEU A 50 18.11 -11.07 17.27
N ASP A 51 17.71 -10.77 18.49
CA ASP A 51 17.88 -9.46 19.08
C ASP A 51 19.27 -9.36 19.74
N ASP A 52 20.00 -8.30 19.48
CA ASP A 52 21.17 -7.94 20.27
C ASP A 52 20.70 -7.24 21.56
N ALA A 53 20.57 -8.00 22.63
CA ALA A 53 20.07 -7.52 23.93
C ALA A 53 20.96 -6.45 24.59
N THR A 54 22.10 -6.09 24.01
CA THR A 54 23.10 -5.21 24.64
C THR A 54 23.02 -3.75 24.21
N THR A 55 22.25 -3.41 23.17
CA THR A 55 22.19 -2.04 22.66
C THR A 55 20.79 -1.43 22.76
N THR A 56 20.68 -0.41 23.58
CA THR A 56 19.46 0.43 23.77
C THR A 56 19.26 1.44 22.62
N GLY A 57 19.41 1.03 21.37
CA GLY A 57 19.20 1.90 20.21
C GLY A 57 18.70 1.09 19.02
N ALA A 58 17.64 1.56 18.38
CA ALA A 58 16.94 0.86 17.30
C ALA A 58 17.76 0.56 16.03
N SER A 59 19.04 0.93 15.96
CA SER A 59 19.81 0.95 14.72
C SER A 59 20.88 -0.14 14.55
N THR A 60 21.12 -0.98 15.56
CA THR A 60 22.29 -1.89 15.54
C THR A 60 21.96 -3.36 15.31
N ARG A 61 20.69 -3.72 15.23
CA ARG A 61 20.23 -5.13 15.33
C ARG A 61 20.02 -5.83 14.00
N THR A 62 19.75 -5.07 12.94
CA THR A 62 19.57 -5.63 11.60
C THR A 62 20.15 -4.66 10.60
N HIS A 63 21.09 -5.12 9.81
CA HIS A 63 21.61 -4.29 8.73
C HIS A 63 20.66 -4.33 7.54
N ILE A 64 20.22 -3.16 7.12
CA ILE A 64 19.41 -2.98 5.93
C ILE A 64 20.35 -2.55 4.79
N TYR A 65 20.18 -3.22 3.66
CA TYR A 65 20.99 -3.05 2.46
C TYR A 65 20.11 -2.45 1.37
N PHE A 66 20.61 -1.41 0.71
CA PHE A 66 19.93 -0.78 -0.41
C PHE A 66 20.78 -0.73 -1.66
N HIS A 67 20.13 -0.70 -2.79
CA HIS A 67 20.79 -0.33 -4.04
C HIS A 67 20.84 1.20 -4.15
N THR A 68 22.03 1.74 -4.29
CA THR A 68 22.24 3.13 -4.68
C THR A 68 22.84 3.17 -6.07
N SER A 69 22.17 3.82 -7.01
CA SER A 69 22.75 4.16 -8.29
C SER A 69 23.44 5.51 -8.17
N GLY A 70 24.75 5.53 -7.82
CA GLY A 70 25.52 6.77 -7.76
C GLY A 70 25.95 7.19 -6.35
N ALA A 71 26.36 8.45 -6.20
CA ALA A 71 26.85 8.99 -4.92
C ALA A 71 25.75 8.99 -3.85
N LEU A 72 26.15 8.92 -2.59
CA LEU A 72 25.32 8.89 -1.37
C LEU A 72 24.20 9.95 -1.28
N SER A 73 24.32 11.05 -2.00
CA SER A 73 23.32 12.12 -2.08
C SER A 73 22.25 11.87 -3.14
N ALA A 74 22.42 10.85 -3.99
CA ALA A 74 21.40 10.47 -4.95
C ALA A 74 20.23 9.78 -4.20
N ALA A 75 19.01 10.07 -4.60
CA ALA A 75 17.83 9.41 -4.06
C ALA A 75 18.06 7.89 -4.05
N VAL A 76 17.82 7.27 -2.89
CA VAL A 76 17.91 5.81 -2.74
C VAL A 76 16.97 5.20 -3.78
N ASN A 77 17.51 4.31 -4.61
CA ASN A 77 16.67 3.49 -5.46
C ASN A 77 16.01 2.44 -4.57
N ASP A 78 14.86 2.81 -4.00
CA ASP A 78 14.08 1.98 -3.10
C ASP A 78 13.43 0.76 -3.76
N ASN A 79 13.67 0.55 -5.06
CA ASN A 79 13.21 -0.63 -5.77
C ASN A 79 13.89 -1.93 -5.31
N TYR A 80 15.05 -1.83 -4.67
CA TYR A 80 15.83 -2.96 -4.20
C TYR A 80 16.30 -2.73 -2.77
N SER A 81 15.95 -3.67 -1.89
CA SER A 81 16.45 -3.68 -0.51
C SER A 81 16.69 -5.10 -0.04
N ALA A 82 17.47 -5.29 1.00
CA ALA A 82 17.62 -6.58 1.63
C ALA A 82 17.87 -6.44 3.13
N ILE A 83 17.65 -7.53 3.84
CA ILE A 83 17.92 -7.69 5.26
C ILE A 83 18.85 -8.88 5.42
N TYR A 84 19.90 -8.72 6.20
CA TYR A 84 20.86 -9.76 6.53
C TYR A 84 20.97 -9.91 8.04
N CYS A 85 20.58 -11.06 8.58
CA CYS A 85 20.54 -11.28 10.03
C CYS A 85 20.81 -12.74 10.42
N LEU A 86 21.15 -12.96 11.68
CA LEU A 86 21.09 -14.27 12.32
C LEU A 86 19.65 -14.57 12.77
N THR A 87 19.16 -15.76 12.46
CA THR A 87 17.81 -16.16 12.86
C THR A 87 17.79 -16.72 14.30
N ASP A 88 16.64 -16.58 14.93
CA ASP A 88 16.26 -17.38 16.08
C ASP A 88 15.57 -18.65 15.57
N ASN A 89 16.32 -19.74 15.37
CA ASN A 89 15.79 -20.98 14.79
C ASN A 89 14.72 -21.62 15.66
N THR A 90 14.61 -21.25 16.94
CA THR A 90 13.50 -21.74 17.80
C THR A 90 12.15 -21.22 17.33
N LYS A 91 12.15 -20.08 16.61
CA LYS A 91 10.94 -19.47 16.02
C LYS A 91 10.67 -19.93 14.59
N ILE A 92 11.54 -20.73 14.00
CA ILE A 92 11.40 -21.22 12.62
C ILE A 92 11.41 -22.76 12.63
N PRO A 93 10.27 -23.40 12.95
CA PRO A 93 10.19 -24.86 13.00
C PRO A 93 10.59 -25.49 11.66
N GLY A 94 11.49 -26.47 11.71
CA GLY A 94 11.97 -27.20 10.53
C GLY A 94 13.14 -26.54 9.80
N LEU A 95 13.66 -25.42 10.28
CA LEU A 95 14.88 -24.82 9.74
C LEU A 95 16.09 -25.63 10.21
N THR A 96 16.85 -26.15 9.26
CA THR A 96 18.02 -27.02 9.50
C THR A 96 19.34 -26.38 9.08
N SER A 97 19.32 -25.36 8.23
CA SER A 97 20.51 -24.60 7.84
C SER A 97 21.15 -23.89 9.02
N GLY A 98 22.43 -23.66 8.91
CA GLY A 98 23.22 -22.96 9.91
C GLY A 98 24.21 -23.86 10.62
N THR A 99 25.21 -23.25 11.22
CA THR A 99 26.33 -23.94 11.89
C THR A 99 26.41 -23.58 13.36
N GLY A 100 26.87 -24.51 14.17
CA GLY A 100 27.16 -24.31 15.59
C GLY A 100 26.14 -24.88 16.55
N ALA A 101 26.48 -24.87 17.85
CA ALA A 101 25.66 -25.44 18.93
C ALA A 101 24.30 -24.72 19.14
N THR A 102 24.16 -23.51 18.59
CA THR A 102 22.96 -22.68 18.72
C THR A 102 22.04 -22.73 17.49
N HIS A 103 22.40 -23.47 16.43
CA HIS A 103 21.63 -23.59 15.19
C HIS A 103 21.10 -22.24 14.66
N GLN A 104 21.95 -21.23 14.57
CA GLN A 104 21.62 -19.94 14.00
C GLN A 104 21.92 -19.95 12.50
N THR A 105 21.00 -19.43 11.72
CA THR A 105 21.10 -19.35 10.25
C THR A 105 21.36 -17.92 9.82
N LYS A 106 22.38 -17.71 9.00
CA LYS A 106 22.59 -16.41 8.32
C LYS A 106 21.56 -16.29 7.22
N LEU A 107 20.52 -15.51 7.48
CA LEU A 107 19.37 -15.32 6.59
C LEU A 107 19.51 -14.02 5.80
N TRP A 108 19.44 -14.13 4.47
CA TRP A 108 19.34 -13.01 3.53
C TRP A 108 17.95 -12.95 2.93
N ILE A 109 17.23 -11.83 3.10
CA ILE A 109 15.93 -11.59 2.44
C ILE A 109 16.09 -10.41 1.51
N SER A 110 16.15 -10.68 0.21
CA SER A 110 16.21 -9.66 -0.83
C SER A 110 14.83 -9.32 -1.37
N ARG A 111 14.47 -8.05 -1.27
CA ARG A 111 13.21 -7.49 -1.73
C ARG A 111 13.37 -6.75 -3.05
N ARG A 112 12.38 -6.89 -3.93
CA ARG A 112 12.29 -6.14 -5.17
C ARG A 112 10.86 -5.62 -5.35
N ARG A 113 10.70 -4.30 -5.48
CA ARG A 113 9.41 -3.62 -5.60
C ARG A 113 9.04 -3.26 -7.03
N LEU A 114 10.02 -3.20 -7.92
CA LEU A 114 9.81 -2.81 -9.31
C LEU A 114 8.87 -3.78 -10.03
N GLY A 115 7.79 -3.24 -10.62
CA GLY A 115 6.73 -4.01 -11.27
C GLY A 115 5.61 -4.46 -10.34
N ALA A 116 5.63 -3.99 -9.08
CA ALA A 116 4.57 -4.17 -8.08
C ALA A 116 4.13 -5.64 -7.88
N SER A 117 2.90 -5.86 -7.44
CA SER A 117 2.35 -7.19 -7.12
C SER A 117 2.40 -8.16 -8.29
N PHE A 118 2.00 -7.71 -9.49
CA PHE A 118 1.90 -8.59 -10.66
C PHE A 118 3.25 -9.22 -11.04
N VAL A 119 4.29 -8.39 -11.22
CA VAL A 119 5.61 -8.90 -11.67
C VAL A 119 6.21 -9.84 -10.62
N GLY A 120 5.95 -9.55 -9.34
CA GLY A 120 6.33 -10.46 -8.26
C GLY A 120 5.66 -11.82 -8.36
N LEU A 121 4.34 -11.83 -8.50
CA LEU A 121 3.56 -13.07 -8.62
C LEU A 121 3.90 -13.84 -9.91
N ASP A 122 4.14 -13.15 -11.03
CA ASP A 122 4.58 -13.78 -12.28
C ASP A 122 5.93 -14.49 -12.09
N ALA A 123 6.89 -13.82 -11.45
CA ALA A 123 8.18 -14.44 -11.14
C ALA A 123 8.04 -15.69 -10.28
N ALA A 124 7.19 -15.66 -9.25
CA ALA A 124 6.96 -16.82 -8.39
C ALA A 124 6.18 -17.94 -9.12
N ALA A 125 5.19 -17.59 -9.96
CA ALA A 125 4.35 -18.57 -10.66
C ALA A 125 5.03 -19.15 -11.90
N ASN A 126 5.68 -18.32 -12.71
CA ASN A 126 6.21 -18.69 -14.02
C ASN A 126 7.73 -18.88 -14.03
N GLY A 127 8.43 -18.47 -12.98
CA GLY A 127 9.88 -18.56 -12.88
C GLY A 127 10.60 -17.47 -13.68
N THR A 128 9.93 -16.36 -13.96
CA THR A 128 10.56 -15.18 -14.58
C THR A 128 11.72 -14.72 -13.72
N LEU A 129 12.91 -14.64 -14.31
CA LEU A 129 14.11 -14.22 -13.60
C LEU A 129 14.10 -12.70 -13.42
N LEU A 130 14.33 -12.26 -12.19
CA LEU A 130 14.32 -10.85 -11.83
C LEU A 130 15.67 -10.41 -11.28
N THR A 131 15.96 -9.12 -11.37
CA THR A 131 17.11 -8.48 -10.75
C THR A 131 16.86 -8.28 -9.25
N TYR A 132 17.85 -8.59 -8.42
CA TYR A 132 17.85 -8.36 -6.98
C TYR A 132 19.20 -7.78 -6.53
N LEU A 133 19.35 -7.39 -5.27
CA LEU A 133 20.65 -7.18 -4.68
C LEU A 133 21.44 -8.50 -4.68
N LYS A 134 22.73 -8.43 -4.96
CA LYS A 134 23.63 -9.58 -4.81
C LYS A 134 23.71 -9.97 -3.34
N ASP A 135 23.98 -11.23 -3.08
CA ASP A 135 24.29 -11.71 -1.74
C ASP A 135 25.45 -10.88 -1.14
N PRO A 136 25.39 -10.59 0.16
CA PRO A 136 26.32 -9.64 0.78
C PRO A 136 27.75 -10.15 0.74
N SER A 137 28.65 -9.29 0.30
CA SER A 137 30.10 -9.48 0.42
C SER A 137 30.81 -8.12 0.34
N THR A 138 32.01 -8.02 0.82
CA THR A 138 32.83 -6.80 0.76
C THR A 138 33.15 -6.36 -0.67
N ALA A 139 33.03 -7.26 -1.64
CA ALA A 139 33.25 -6.95 -3.06
C ALA A 139 32.03 -6.27 -3.71
N VAL A 140 30.82 -6.46 -3.18
CA VAL A 140 29.57 -5.97 -3.79
C VAL A 140 28.79 -5.00 -2.91
N CYS A 141 29.11 -4.92 -1.61
CA CYS A 141 28.48 -4.03 -0.64
C CYS A 141 29.51 -3.14 0.04
N THR A 142 29.25 -1.86 0.14
CA THR A 142 30.08 -0.87 0.86
C THR A 142 29.30 -0.27 2.01
N ALA A 143 29.97 0.00 3.12
CA ALA A 143 29.37 0.68 4.26
C ALA A 143 28.88 2.07 3.82
N ASN A 144 27.61 2.35 4.12
CA ASN A 144 26.96 3.55 3.69
C ASN A 144 25.75 3.81 4.59
N ASN A 145 26.00 4.39 5.75
CA ASN A 145 24.92 4.73 6.67
C ASN A 145 24.11 5.91 6.16
N GLY A 146 22.83 5.71 6.04
CA GLY A 146 21.91 6.75 5.61
C GLY A 146 20.49 6.51 6.10
N SER A 147 19.63 7.45 5.80
CA SER A 147 18.21 7.33 6.05
C SER A 147 17.39 7.85 4.89
N TYR A 148 16.21 7.31 4.68
CA TYR A 148 15.24 7.90 3.77
C TYR A 148 13.86 7.87 4.42
N SER A 149 13.04 8.85 4.09
CA SER A 149 11.66 8.93 4.59
C SER A 149 10.68 8.55 3.49
N SER A 150 9.77 7.64 3.81
CA SER A 150 8.69 7.24 2.92
C SER A 150 7.43 7.01 3.74
N GLY A 151 6.32 7.64 3.33
CA GLY A 151 5.05 7.48 4.01
C GLY A 151 4.98 8.00 5.44
N GLY A 152 5.91 8.90 5.83
CA GLY A 152 6.01 9.40 7.21
C GLY A 152 6.99 8.62 8.10
N ALA A 153 7.49 7.47 7.64
CA ALA A 153 8.53 6.70 8.34
C ALA A 153 9.92 7.04 7.84
N THR A 154 10.87 7.04 8.76
CA THR A 154 12.30 7.13 8.44
C THR A 154 12.94 5.76 8.56
N TYR A 155 13.52 5.28 7.46
CA TYR A 155 14.23 4.02 7.39
C TYR A 155 15.73 4.28 7.42
N GLN A 156 16.44 3.51 8.24
CA GLN A 156 17.89 3.53 8.30
C GLN A 156 18.44 2.39 7.44
N TRP A 157 19.55 2.63 6.74
CA TRP A 157 20.31 1.57 6.08
C TRP A 157 21.79 1.67 6.44
N ASN A 158 22.48 0.57 6.30
CA ASN A 158 23.86 0.43 6.73
C ASN A 158 24.82 0.18 5.56
N TYR A 159 24.32 -0.35 4.45
CA TYR A 159 25.15 -0.74 3.31
C TYR A 159 24.46 -0.44 1.98
N SER A 160 25.25 -0.06 0.98
CA SER A 160 24.85 0.01 -0.42
C SER A 160 25.45 -1.16 -1.17
N CYS A 161 24.62 -1.85 -1.96
CA CYS A 161 25.02 -3.04 -2.70
C CYS A 161 24.71 -2.93 -4.19
N THR A 162 25.44 -3.69 -5.01
CA THR A 162 25.14 -3.85 -6.43
C THR A 162 24.06 -4.90 -6.66
N THR A 163 23.36 -4.81 -7.80
CA THR A 163 22.35 -5.78 -8.21
C THR A 163 22.94 -6.91 -9.03
N VAL A 164 22.24 -8.06 -9.04
CA VAL A 164 22.51 -9.18 -9.96
C VAL A 164 21.91 -8.87 -11.31
N THR A 165 22.70 -8.89 -12.37
CA THR A 165 22.28 -8.58 -13.74
C THR A 165 21.74 -9.80 -14.50
N SER A 166 22.17 -11.02 -14.12
CA SER A 166 21.75 -12.27 -14.76
C SER A 166 20.33 -12.72 -14.40
N GLY A 167 19.71 -12.08 -13.42
CA GLY A 167 18.41 -12.46 -12.88
C GLY A 167 18.45 -13.67 -11.93
N ILE A 168 17.53 -13.68 -10.98
CA ILE A 168 17.35 -14.76 -9.99
C ILE A 168 15.87 -15.13 -9.96
N ALA A 169 15.56 -16.40 -9.74
CA ALA A 169 14.19 -16.88 -9.54
C ALA A 169 13.64 -16.41 -8.18
N ALA A 170 12.39 -15.98 -8.16
CA ALA A 170 11.71 -15.64 -6.92
C ALA A 170 11.46 -16.89 -6.05
N THR A 171 11.72 -16.79 -4.74
CA THR A 171 11.36 -17.83 -3.77
C THR A 171 9.89 -17.73 -3.36
N ALA A 172 9.37 -16.51 -3.25
CA ALA A 172 7.97 -16.20 -2.98
C ALA A 172 7.65 -14.82 -3.56
N ALA A 173 6.39 -14.42 -3.54
CA ALA A 173 5.97 -13.08 -3.94
C ALA A 173 4.95 -12.50 -2.98
N THR A 174 4.95 -11.17 -2.82
CA THR A 174 3.92 -10.45 -2.06
C THR A 174 2.96 -9.73 -2.99
N SER A 175 1.69 -9.66 -2.57
CA SER A 175 0.64 -8.97 -3.30
C SER A 175 -0.35 -8.27 -2.36
N ASP A 176 -0.95 -7.16 -2.80
CA ASP A 176 -2.00 -6.45 -2.06
C ASP A 176 -3.38 -7.10 -2.21
N VAL A 177 -3.52 -8.06 -3.12
CA VAL A 177 -4.74 -8.84 -3.38
C VAL A 177 -4.38 -10.28 -3.71
N THR A 178 -5.36 -11.18 -3.67
CA THR A 178 -5.15 -12.59 -4.02
C THR A 178 -4.69 -12.76 -5.47
N PRO A 179 -3.86 -13.77 -5.78
CA PRO A 179 -3.33 -13.97 -7.14
C PRO A 179 -4.40 -14.21 -8.21
N ASP A 180 -5.58 -14.64 -7.81
CA ASP A 180 -6.67 -15.08 -8.71
C ASP A 180 -7.25 -13.92 -9.54
N VAL A 181 -7.12 -12.66 -9.10
CA VAL A 181 -7.63 -11.48 -9.83
C VAL A 181 -6.64 -10.89 -10.84
N PHE A 182 -5.43 -11.43 -10.94
CA PHE A 182 -4.43 -10.92 -11.90
C PHE A 182 -4.62 -11.51 -13.31
N HIS A 183 -5.79 -11.26 -13.85
CA HIS A 183 -6.11 -11.58 -15.24
C HIS A 183 -6.92 -10.43 -15.88
N GLY A 184 -6.92 -10.39 -17.22
CA GLY A 184 -7.49 -9.27 -17.96
C GLY A 184 -6.54 -8.07 -18.04
N SER A 185 -6.68 -7.26 -19.11
CA SER A 185 -5.67 -6.29 -19.54
C SER A 185 -5.34 -5.19 -18.54
N ASP A 186 -6.26 -4.81 -17.63
CA ASP A 186 -5.99 -3.75 -16.63
C ASP A 186 -5.30 -4.28 -15.38
N ASN A 187 -5.42 -5.59 -15.10
CA ASN A 187 -4.81 -6.25 -13.95
C ASN A 187 -3.48 -6.93 -14.29
N VAL A 188 -3.11 -6.96 -15.56
CA VAL A 188 -1.88 -7.59 -16.03
C VAL A 188 -0.89 -6.52 -16.46
N ALA A 189 0.35 -6.60 -15.97
CA ALA A 189 1.40 -5.68 -16.39
C ALA A 189 1.64 -5.80 -17.89
N ALA A 190 1.95 -4.67 -18.53
CA ALA A 190 2.14 -4.64 -19.98
C ALA A 190 3.29 -5.56 -20.41
N GLY A 191 3.05 -6.34 -21.46
CA GLY A 191 4.01 -7.32 -21.98
C GLY A 191 3.96 -8.69 -21.30
N PHE A 192 3.06 -8.88 -20.33
CA PHE A 192 2.88 -10.15 -19.61
C PHE A 192 1.55 -10.82 -19.95
N SER A 193 1.43 -12.09 -19.60
CA SER A 193 0.20 -12.88 -19.68
C SER A 193 -0.46 -13.00 -18.30
N ASN A 194 -1.72 -13.42 -18.28
CA ASN A 194 -2.44 -13.69 -17.02
C ASN A 194 -1.65 -14.62 -16.09
N ILE A 195 -1.73 -14.36 -14.78
CA ILE A 195 -1.16 -15.27 -13.80
C ILE A 195 -2.05 -16.51 -13.69
N LEU A 196 -1.43 -17.67 -13.81
CA LEU A 196 -2.08 -18.93 -13.50
C LEU A 196 -1.93 -19.18 -12.00
N ALA A 197 -2.88 -18.70 -11.22
CA ALA A 197 -2.85 -18.78 -9.76
C ALA A 197 -2.73 -20.23 -9.22
N ALA A 198 -3.18 -21.22 -10.01
CA ALA A 198 -3.00 -22.65 -9.69
C ALA A 198 -1.52 -23.10 -9.64
N LYS A 199 -0.60 -22.35 -10.26
CA LYS A 199 0.84 -22.63 -10.15
C LYS A 199 1.42 -22.26 -8.78
N LEU A 200 0.73 -21.38 -8.04
CA LEU A 200 1.10 -21.02 -6.68
C LEU A 200 0.36 -21.93 -5.70
N THR A 201 1.02 -22.98 -5.25
CA THR A 201 0.41 -24.00 -4.38
C THR A 201 0.28 -23.54 -2.92
N ASN A 202 1.07 -22.54 -2.53
CA ASN A 202 0.97 -21.89 -1.23
C ASN A 202 0.50 -20.45 -1.47
N LYS A 203 -0.72 -20.15 -1.04
CA LYS A 203 -1.34 -18.82 -1.09
C LYS A 203 -1.82 -18.49 0.32
N HIS A 204 -1.20 -17.51 0.94
CA HIS A 204 -1.51 -17.12 2.31
C HIS A 204 -1.91 -15.64 2.34
N VAL A 205 -3.16 -15.37 2.66
CA VAL A 205 -3.61 -14.03 3.03
C VAL A 205 -3.15 -13.74 4.44
N ILE A 206 -2.50 -12.61 4.63
CA ILE A 206 -1.86 -12.21 5.90
C ILE A 206 -2.75 -11.22 6.64
N ALA A 207 -3.14 -10.14 5.98
CA ALA A 207 -3.91 -9.05 6.57
C ALA A 207 -4.77 -8.36 5.50
N GLY A 208 -5.82 -7.67 5.92
CA GLY A 208 -6.49 -6.67 5.10
C GLY A 208 -5.63 -5.41 5.03
N HIS A 209 -5.39 -4.91 3.83
CA HIS A 209 -4.71 -3.65 3.57
C HIS A 209 -5.74 -2.59 3.22
N ILE A 210 -5.89 -1.58 4.07
CA ILE A 210 -6.84 -0.50 3.88
C ILE A 210 -6.28 0.47 2.84
N ILE A 211 -6.97 0.59 1.71
CA ILE A 211 -6.57 1.46 0.61
C ILE A 211 -7.51 2.65 0.61
N GLY A 212 -6.95 3.85 0.46
CA GLY A 212 -7.73 5.09 0.46
C GLY A 212 -7.81 5.73 -0.92
N THR A 213 -8.75 6.65 -1.06
CA THR A 213 -8.91 7.50 -2.23
C THR A 213 -8.43 8.91 -1.88
N PRO A 214 -7.16 9.25 -2.19
CA PRO A 214 -6.66 10.60 -2.00
C PRO A 214 -7.08 11.51 -3.14
N VAL A 215 -7.38 12.75 -2.78
CA VAL A 215 -7.66 13.84 -3.71
C VAL A 215 -6.77 15.05 -3.39
N THR A 216 -6.49 15.89 -4.38
CA THR A 216 -5.77 17.16 -4.16
C THR A 216 -6.46 17.99 -3.08
N LEU A 217 -5.72 18.83 -2.34
CA LEU A 217 -6.30 19.68 -1.31
C LEU A 217 -7.39 20.60 -1.86
N VAL A 218 -7.17 21.14 -3.08
CA VAL A 218 -8.16 22.01 -3.74
C VAL A 218 -9.45 21.26 -4.06
N LEU A 219 -9.40 20.00 -4.51
CA LEU A 219 -10.59 19.18 -4.73
C LEU A 219 -11.26 18.79 -3.41
N ARG A 220 -10.46 18.40 -2.40
CA ARG A 220 -11.00 18.09 -1.07
C ARG A 220 -11.81 19.27 -0.51
N ASN A 221 -11.25 20.49 -0.58
CA ASN A 221 -11.92 21.68 -0.07
C ASN A 221 -13.19 22.02 -0.87
N ALA A 222 -13.17 21.79 -2.18
CA ALA A 222 -14.33 21.92 -3.05
C ALA A 222 -15.48 20.97 -2.65
N LEU A 223 -15.16 19.68 -2.48
CA LEU A 223 -16.12 18.67 -2.04
C LEU A 223 -16.66 18.99 -0.64
N GLN A 224 -15.77 19.33 0.30
CA GLN A 224 -16.16 19.69 1.67
C GLN A 224 -17.13 20.87 1.71
N TYR A 225 -16.86 21.92 0.93
CA TYR A 225 -17.77 23.07 0.83
C TYR A 225 -19.13 22.69 0.23
N ALA A 226 -19.12 21.96 -0.87
CA ALA A 226 -20.35 21.52 -1.53
C ALA A 226 -21.21 20.63 -0.64
N GLU A 227 -20.58 19.68 0.08
CA GLU A 227 -21.28 18.78 1.01
C GLU A 227 -21.80 19.53 2.25
N SER A 228 -21.10 20.54 2.74
CA SER A 228 -21.58 21.40 3.82
C SER A 228 -22.82 22.20 3.38
N LEU A 229 -22.82 22.76 2.18
CA LEU A 229 -23.99 23.46 1.63
C LEU A 229 -25.19 22.55 1.36
N SER A 230 -24.92 21.31 0.95
CA SER A 230 -25.99 20.31 0.68
C SER A 230 -26.55 19.66 1.95
N GLY A 231 -25.94 19.90 3.10
CA GLY A 231 -26.30 19.27 4.38
C GLY A 231 -25.80 17.83 4.55
N LEU A 232 -24.94 17.34 3.65
CA LEU A 232 -24.26 16.04 3.80
C LEU A 232 -23.14 16.09 4.86
N LEU A 233 -22.54 17.27 5.04
CA LEU A 233 -21.66 17.57 6.17
C LEU A 233 -22.32 18.64 7.06
N PRO A 234 -21.95 18.70 8.36
CA PRO A 234 -22.36 19.80 9.23
C PRO A 234 -22.02 21.16 8.63
N SER A 235 -22.89 22.16 8.78
CA SER A 235 -22.67 23.52 8.30
C SER A 235 -21.48 24.22 8.95
N THR A 236 -20.95 23.66 10.05
CA THR A 236 -19.73 24.10 10.72
C THR A 236 -18.45 23.65 10.01
N CYS A 237 -18.54 22.68 9.08
CA CYS A 237 -17.41 22.21 8.30
C CYS A 237 -17.01 23.26 7.25
N VAL A 238 -15.87 23.86 7.41
CA VAL A 238 -15.31 24.84 6.47
C VAL A 238 -14.20 24.22 5.62
N PRO A 239 -13.93 24.72 4.42
CA PRO A 239 -12.83 24.25 3.58
C PRO A 239 -11.50 24.23 4.34
N GLY A 240 -10.84 23.07 4.37
CA GLY A 240 -9.59 22.87 5.10
C GLY A 240 -9.73 22.26 6.50
N ASP A 241 -10.95 22.10 7.02
CA ASP A 241 -11.15 21.41 8.31
C ASP A 241 -10.75 19.94 8.22
N GLU A 242 -9.79 19.53 9.06
CA GLU A 242 -9.18 18.19 9.05
C GLU A 242 -9.83 17.21 10.05
N THR A 243 -10.91 17.61 10.72
CA THR A 243 -11.62 16.73 11.66
C THR A 243 -12.32 15.57 10.92
N ALA A 244 -12.44 14.43 11.58
CA ALA A 244 -13.07 13.22 11.01
C ALA A 244 -14.49 13.49 10.49
N THR A 245 -15.26 14.31 11.21
CA THR A 245 -16.62 14.69 10.84
C THR A 245 -16.66 15.46 9.53
N CYS A 246 -15.67 16.32 9.30
CA CYS A 246 -15.62 17.22 8.14
C CYS A 246 -14.85 16.66 6.92
N VAL A 247 -14.43 15.39 6.96
CA VAL A 247 -13.85 14.74 5.78
C VAL A 247 -14.98 14.50 4.75
N PRO A 248 -14.85 14.99 3.50
CA PRO A 248 -15.87 14.80 2.47
C PRO A 248 -15.92 13.35 1.97
N SER A 249 -17.00 12.99 1.28
CA SER A 249 -17.31 11.63 0.85
C SER A 249 -17.67 11.56 -0.63
N LEU A 250 -17.19 10.51 -1.31
CA LEU A 250 -17.75 10.08 -2.58
C LEU A 250 -18.43 8.71 -2.40
N THR A 251 -19.52 8.49 -3.12
CA THR A 251 -20.14 7.15 -3.14
C THR A 251 -19.32 6.21 -4.02
N LYS A 252 -19.52 4.89 -3.83
CA LYS A 252 -18.91 3.88 -4.69
C LYS A 252 -19.24 4.13 -6.17
N GLU A 253 -20.49 4.47 -6.47
CA GLU A 253 -20.98 4.73 -7.83
C GLU A 253 -20.36 5.97 -8.45
N GLN A 254 -20.12 7.03 -7.65
CA GLN A 254 -19.40 8.23 -8.07
C GLN A 254 -17.94 7.88 -8.39
N LEU A 255 -17.29 7.09 -7.55
CA LEU A 255 -15.92 6.62 -7.82
C LEU A 255 -15.85 5.76 -9.09
N VAL A 256 -16.81 4.84 -9.29
CA VAL A 256 -16.90 4.08 -10.55
C VAL A 256 -17.01 5.04 -11.73
N SER A 257 -17.89 6.03 -11.68
CA SER A 257 -18.09 6.99 -12.77
C SER A 257 -16.85 7.82 -13.08
N ILE A 258 -16.12 8.23 -12.04
CA ILE A 258 -14.87 9.00 -12.19
C ILE A 258 -13.75 8.12 -12.74
N PHE A 259 -13.50 6.95 -12.12
CA PHE A 259 -12.39 6.09 -12.52
C PHE A 259 -12.59 5.39 -13.87
N THR A 260 -13.83 5.27 -14.36
CA THR A 260 -14.12 4.77 -15.72
C THR A 260 -14.12 5.88 -16.77
N GLY A 261 -14.07 7.15 -16.37
CA GLY A 261 -14.15 8.30 -17.27
C GLY A 261 -15.57 8.59 -17.77
N THR A 262 -16.60 7.98 -17.16
CA THR A 262 -18.01 8.33 -17.40
C THR A 262 -18.28 9.77 -16.95
N ILE A 263 -17.70 10.17 -15.81
CA ILE A 263 -17.50 11.56 -15.42
C ILE A 263 -16.05 11.90 -15.78
N SER A 264 -15.86 12.69 -16.81
CA SER A 264 -14.54 13.11 -17.32
C SER A 264 -14.26 14.60 -17.09
N ASP A 265 -15.27 15.32 -16.66
CA ASP A 265 -15.24 16.75 -16.36
C ASP A 265 -16.05 17.02 -15.08
N TRP A 266 -15.49 17.79 -14.16
CA TRP A 266 -16.12 18.09 -12.87
C TRP A 266 -17.39 18.95 -12.98
N SER A 267 -17.63 19.61 -14.12
CA SER A 267 -18.92 20.26 -14.42
C SER A 267 -20.05 19.25 -14.61
N GLN A 268 -19.73 17.95 -14.85
CA GLN A 268 -20.69 16.86 -14.91
C GLN A 268 -21.04 16.30 -13.52
N PHE A 269 -20.29 16.70 -12.48
CA PHE A 269 -20.52 16.27 -11.11
C PHE A 269 -21.49 17.24 -10.41
N TYR A 270 -22.72 16.79 -10.20
CA TYR A 270 -23.79 17.61 -9.62
C TYR A 270 -23.95 17.37 -8.13
N VAL A 271 -24.16 18.47 -7.40
CA VAL A 271 -24.44 18.49 -5.97
C VAL A 271 -25.84 19.10 -5.76
N GLY A 272 -26.64 18.49 -4.91
CA GLY A 272 -27.95 19.02 -4.58
C GLY A 272 -27.83 20.18 -3.58
N ILE A 273 -28.04 21.41 -4.03
CA ILE A 273 -27.98 22.58 -3.16
C ILE A 273 -29.39 23.04 -2.80
N PRO A 274 -29.79 23.11 -1.50
CA PRO A 274 -31.07 23.66 -1.08
C PRO A 274 -31.15 25.15 -1.46
N ASN A 275 -32.29 25.56 -2.05
CA ASN A 275 -32.55 26.97 -2.29
C ASN A 275 -33.24 27.63 -1.07
N ASN A 276 -33.48 28.94 -1.14
CA ASN A 276 -34.14 29.72 -0.08
C ASN A 276 -35.68 29.63 -0.12
N ALA A 277 -36.26 28.76 -0.93
CA ALA A 277 -37.71 28.58 -0.98
C ALA A 277 -38.25 27.96 0.31
N THR A 278 -39.53 28.16 0.61
CA THR A 278 -40.20 27.56 1.76
C THR A 278 -41.40 26.72 1.27
N PRO A 279 -41.32 25.36 1.34
CA PRO A 279 -40.18 24.56 1.80
C PRO A 279 -38.99 24.64 0.83
N PRO A 280 -37.73 24.39 1.31
CA PRO A 280 -36.53 24.37 0.47
C PRO A 280 -36.63 23.34 -0.66
N VAL A 281 -36.22 23.73 -1.86
CA VAL A 281 -36.13 22.84 -3.02
C VAL A 281 -34.65 22.60 -3.31
N THR A 282 -34.26 21.36 -3.45
CA THR A 282 -32.87 20.98 -3.82
C THR A 282 -32.69 21.18 -5.33
N ILE A 283 -31.71 21.99 -5.69
CA ILE A 283 -31.35 22.29 -7.08
C ILE A 283 -30.03 21.59 -7.41
N PRO A 284 -29.99 20.68 -8.40
CA PRO A 284 -28.74 20.12 -8.91
C PRO A 284 -27.86 21.24 -9.47
N THR A 285 -26.69 21.43 -8.89
CA THR A 285 -25.72 22.46 -9.29
C THR A 285 -24.37 21.80 -9.56
N ALA A 286 -23.71 22.13 -10.66
CA ALA A 286 -22.39 21.58 -10.97
C ALA A 286 -21.39 21.96 -9.87
N LEU A 287 -20.50 21.05 -9.50
CA LEU A 287 -19.49 21.29 -8.47
C LEU A 287 -18.63 22.52 -8.79
N THR A 288 -18.29 22.70 -10.07
CA THR A 288 -17.54 23.87 -10.57
C THR A 288 -18.29 25.19 -10.28
N ASP A 289 -19.60 25.21 -10.48
CA ASP A 289 -20.43 26.41 -10.26
C ASP A 289 -20.58 26.71 -8.76
N VAL A 290 -20.75 25.66 -7.93
CA VAL A 290 -20.77 25.78 -6.47
C VAL A 290 -19.48 26.43 -5.96
N VAL A 291 -18.34 25.95 -6.43
CA VAL A 291 -17.05 26.48 -6.03
C VAL A 291 -16.83 27.89 -6.56
N ALA A 292 -17.16 28.17 -7.82
CA ALA A 292 -17.05 29.51 -8.39
C ALA A 292 -17.87 30.55 -7.60
N ALA A 293 -19.08 30.20 -7.18
CA ALA A 293 -19.90 31.04 -6.30
C ALA A 293 -19.24 31.26 -4.93
N GLY A 294 -18.68 30.21 -4.32
CA GLY A 294 -17.94 30.31 -3.05
C GLY A 294 -16.69 31.18 -3.13
N VAL A 295 -15.89 31.01 -4.19
CA VAL A 295 -14.71 31.86 -4.46
C VAL A 295 -15.12 33.34 -4.62
N SER A 296 -16.20 33.58 -5.38
CA SER A 296 -16.72 34.93 -5.57
C SER A 296 -17.25 35.57 -4.27
N ALA A 297 -17.75 34.72 -3.35
CA ALA A 297 -18.16 35.13 -2.02
C ALA A 297 -17.01 35.27 -1.01
N GLY A 298 -15.76 34.99 -1.43
CA GLY A 298 -14.58 35.13 -0.59
C GLY A 298 -14.40 34.01 0.44
N ILE A 299 -14.98 32.83 0.22
CA ILE A 299 -14.82 31.70 1.13
C ILE A 299 -13.37 31.27 1.18
N ALA A 300 -12.77 31.35 2.35
CA ALA A 300 -11.37 30.99 2.56
C ALA A 300 -11.12 29.50 2.25
N GLY A 301 -9.97 29.21 1.66
CA GLY A 301 -9.57 27.82 1.33
C GLY A 301 -10.17 27.28 0.03
N LEU A 302 -11.06 28.01 -0.65
CA LEU A 302 -11.56 27.64 -1.98
C LEU A 302 -10.70 28.29 -3.08
N ALA A 303 -10.54 27.56 -4.17
CA ALA A 303 -9.95 28.03 -5.40
C ALA A 303 -10.67 27.40 -6.60
N ASN A 304 -10.91 28.18 -7.64
CA ASN A 304 -11.39 27.63 -8.90
C ASN A 304 -10.33 26.67 -9.46
N PRO A 305 -10.74 25.51 -9.99
CA PRO A 305 -9.79 24.66 -10.70
C PRO A 305 -9.26 25.42 -11.94
N ARG A 306 -8.03 25.13 -12.35
CA ARG A 306 -7.44 25.67 -13.57
C ARG A 306 -8.24 25.31 -14.81
N ASP A 307 -8.73 24.08 -14.84
CA ASP A 307 -9.67 23.53 -15.80
C ASP A 307 -10.66 22.62 -15.07
N SER A 308 -11.72 22.22 -15.74
CA SER A 308 -12.75 21.34 -15.16
C SER A 308 -12.50 19.87 -15.41
N GLN A 309 -11.46 19.48 -16.15
CA GLN A 309 -11.17 18.11 -16.49
C GLN A 309 -10.89 17.26 -15.25
N VAL A 310 -11.31 16.00 -15.28
CA VAL A 310 -10.97 15.03 -14.24
C VAL A 310 -9.54 14.53 -14.48
N HIS A 311 -8.64 14.83 -13.54
CA HIS A 311 -7.26 14.34 -13.54
C HIS A 311 -7.15 13.10 -12.65
N VAL A 312 -6.62 12.01 -13.20
CA VAL A 312 -6.43 10.74 -12.48
C VAL A 312 -4.95 10.40 -12.41
N CYS A 313 -4.38 10.38 -11.21
CA CYS A 313 -3.06 9.82 -10.96
C CYS A 313 -3.19 8.29 -10.82
N ARG A 314 -3.18 7.57 -11.94
CA ARG A 314 -3.43 6.14 -12.01
C ARG A 314 -2.17 5.33 -11.74
N ARG A 315 -2.30 4.22 -10.98
CA ARG A 315 -1.22 3.23 -10.86
C ARG A 315 -1.08 2.42 -12.16
N GLU A 316 0.10 1.87 -12.36
CA GLU A 316 0.41 0.95 -13.46
C GLU A 316 -0.46 -0.32 -13.41
N ASN A 317 -0.67 -0.95 -14.57
CA ASN A 317 -1.39 -2.22 -14.65
C ASN A 317 -0.67 -3.28 -13.81
N GLY A 318 -1.43 -4.05 -13.05
CA GLY A 318 -0.88 -5.07 -12.16
C GLY A 318 -0.32 -4.53 -10.81
N ALA A 319 -0.41 -3.23 -10.54
CA ALA A 319 -0.18 -2.72 -9.20
C ALA A 319 -1.31 -3.19 -8.27
N GLY A 320 -0.98 -3.86 -7.18
CA GLY A 320 -1.97 -4.53 -6.34
C GLY A 320 -3.05 -3.60 -5.79
N GLN A 321 -2.73 -2.37 -5.41
CA GLN A 321 -3.72 -1.38 -4.98
C GLN A 321 -4.68 -0.97 -6.12
N GLN A 322 -4.16 -0.84 -7.35
CA GLN A 322 -5.00 -0.61 -8.51
C GLN A 322 -5.93 -1.80 -8.76
N VAL A 323 -5.40 -3.02 -8.63
CA VAL A 323 -6.18 -4.25 -8.79
C VAL A 323 -7.23 -4.38 -7.69
N ALA A 324 -6.94 -3.95 -6.45
CA ALA A 324 -7.93 -3.88 -5.37
C ALA A 324 -9.07 -2.90 -5.71
N LEU A 325 -8.76 -1.69 -6.20
CA LEU A 325 -9.80 -0.75 -6.69
C LEU A 325 -10.65 -1.41 -7.76
N LEU A 326 -10.01 -2.08 -8.72
CA LEU A 326 -10.72 -2.73 -9.82
C LEU A 326 -11.64 -3.84 -9.31
N ALA A 327 -11.17 -4.70 -8.41
CA ALA A 327 -11.96 -5.80 -7.86
C ALA A 327 -13.09 -5.30 -6.94
N ASP A 328 -12.79 -4.41 -5.99
CA ASP A 328 -13.71 -4.02 -4.92
C ASP A 328 -14.73 -2.96 -5.36
N ILE A 329 -14.30 -2.04 -6.21
CA ILE A 329 -15.13 -0.90 -6.63
C ILE A 329 -15.72 -1.13 -8.02
N LEU A 330 -14.89 -1.48 -9.02
CA LEU A 330 -15.33 -1.69 -10.40
C LEU A 330 -15.79 -3.13 -10.69
N GLN A 331 -15.55 -4.07 -9.76
CA GLN A 331 -15.83 -5.50 -9.90
C GLN A 331 -15.15 -6.14 -11.13
N TYR A 332 -14.00 -5.63 -11.51
CA TYR A 332 -13.17 -6.16 -12.58
C TYR A 332 -11.98 -6.95 -11.98
N PRO A 333 -11.70 -8.16 -12.41
CA PRO A 333 -12.30 -8.90 -13.54
C PRO A 333 -13.50 -9.78 -13.13
N CYS A 334 -14.03 -9.63 -11.92
CA CYS A 334 -14.99 -10.52 -11.27
C CYS A 334 -16.30 -10.70 -12.06
N LEU A 335 -16.81 -9.63 -12.68
CA LEU A 335 -17.98 -9.69 -13.56
C LEU A 335 -17.64 -10.04 -15.04
N GLY A 336 -16.39 -10.46 -15.30
CA GLY A 336 -15.93 -10.78 -16.64
C GLY A 336 -16.06 -9.60 -17.59
N GLY A 337 -16.53 -9.86 -18.82
CA GLY A 337 -16.68 -8.82 -19.85
C GLY A 337 -17.72 -7.74 -19.57
N SER A 338 -18.57 -7.92 -18.55
CA SER A 338 -19.59 -6.94 -18.14
C SER A 338 -19.07 -5.90 -17.13
N ALA A 339 -17.87 -6.09 -16.57
CA ALA A 339 -17.29 -5.14 -15.64
C ALA A 339 -16.91 -3.83 -16.35
N PRO A 340 -17.18 -2.66 -15.75
CA PRO A 340 -16.72 -1.39 -16.29
C PRO A 340 -15.19 -1.33 -16.29
N ARG A 341 -14.63 -0.71 -17.33
CA ARG A 341 -13.17 -0.62 -17.51
C ARG A 341 -12.65 0.70 -16.97
N ILE A 342 -11.50 0.66 -16.33
CA ILE A 342 -10.85 1.88 -15.87
C ILE A 342 -10.40 2.74 -17.07
N ALA A 343 -10.52 4.07 -16.92
CA ALA A 343 -10.12 5.03 -17.94
C ALA A 343 -8.65 4.88 -18.34
N GLN A 344 -8.40 5.08 -19.62
CA GLN A 344 -7.09 4.96 -20.24
C GLN A 344 -6.57 6.33 -20.69
N PRO A 345 -5.25 6.53 -20.79
CA PRO A 345 -4.68 7.73 -21.42
C PRO A 345 -5.24 7.94 -22.83
N GLY A 346 -5.49 9.21 -23.16
CA GLY A 346 -6.07 9.58 -24.46
C GLY A 346 -7.59 9.46 -24.54
N GLY A 347 -8.27 9.12 -23.42
CA GLY A 347 -9.72 9.22 -23.27
C GLY A 347 -10.17 10.65 -22.93
N PHE A 348 -11.42 10.78 -22.47
CA PHE A 348 -11.98 12.09 -22.08
C PHE A 348 -11.40 12.62 -20.75
N SER A 349 -11.12 11.76 -19.78
CA SER A 349 -10.39 12.12 -18.56
C SER A 349 -8.89 12.23 -18.82
N ASP A 350 -8.22 13.11 -18.09
CA ASP A 350 -6.75 13.20 -18.10
C ASP A 350 -6.16 12.11 -17.19
N VAL A 351 -5.79 10.97 -17.78
CA VAL A 351 -5.27 9.82 -17.06
C VAL A 351 -3.75 9.76 -17.16
N ASN A 352 -3.11 9.84 -16.02
CA ASN A 352 -1.67 9.96 -15.86
C ASN A 352 -1.11 8.79 -15.04
N TYR A 353 -0.17 8.01 -15.61
CA TYR A 353 0.43 6.89 -14.91
C TYR A 353 1.44 7.34 -13.85
N ALA A 354 1.17 7.00 -12.61
CA ALA A 354 2.05 7.13 -11.47
C ALA A 354 2.53 5.74 -11.04
N THR A 355 3.70 5.34 -11.51
CA THR A 355 4.20 3.95 -11.47
C THR A 355 4.81 3.52 -10.14
N SER A 356 4.62 4.31 -9.07
CA SER A 356 4.98 3.95 -7.69
C SER A 356 4.11 4.72 -6.70
N LEU A 357 4.14 4.35 -5.42
CA LEU A 357 3.45 5.09 -4.36
C LEU A 357 3.97 6.52 -4.25
N GLY A 358 5.29 6.70 -4.33
CA GLY A 358 5.90 8.05 -4.33
C GLY A 358 5.54 8.87 -5.57
N ALA A 359 5.36 8.22 -6.73
CA ALA A 359 4.90 8.88 -7.93
C ALA A 359 3.45 9.37 -7.80
N VAL A 360 2.57 8.63 -7.09
CA VAL A 360 1.22 9.09 -6.76
C VAL A 360 1.26 10.34 -5.89
N ASP A 361 2.08 10.34 -4.83
CA ASP A 361 2.24 11.51 -3.95
C ASP A 361 2.69 12.74 -4.75
N ASN A 362 3.67 12.55 -5.64
CA ASN A 362 4.22 13.62 -6.46
C ASN A 362 3.24 14.10 -7.53
N CYS A 363 2.52 13.19 -8.19
CA CYS A 363 1.51 13.49 -9.19
C CYS A 363 0.39 14.36 -8.59
N LEU A 364 -0.22 13.92 -7.48
CA LEU A 364 -1.23 14.71 -6.77
C LEU A 364 -0.65 16.05 -6.27
N GLY A 365 0.60 16.05 -5.81
CA GLY A 365 1.29 17.25 -5.36
C GLY A 365 1.45 18.27 -6.46
N ASP A 366 1.90 17.86 -7.63
CA ASP A 366 2.11 18.76 -8.79
C ASP A 366 0.78 19.27 -9.36
N PHE A 367 -0.27 18.45 -9.38
CA PHE A 367 -1.62 18.91 -9.74
C PHE A 367 -2.21 19.89 -8.73
N ASN A 368 -1.88 19.75 -7.44
CA ASN A 368 -2.37 20.66 -6.40
C ASN A 368 -1.67 22.02 -6.42
N ASN A 369 -0.34 22.02 -6.60
CA ASN A 369 0.49 23.21 -6.39
C ASN A 369 0.70 24.01 -7.65
N THR A 370 0.84 25.33 -7.48
CA THR A 370 1.50 26.15 -8.51
C THR A 370 3.00 25.82 -8.43
N PRO A 371 3.59 25.17 -9.43
CA PRO A 371 4.90 24.60 -9.24
C PRO A 371 6.01 25.64 -9.33
N THR A 372 6.78 25.73 -8.29
CA THR A 372 8.16 26.23 -8.35
C THR A 372 9.15 25.08 -8.52
N THR A 373 8.75 23.86 -8.14
CA THR A 373 9.56 22.63 -8.29
C THR A 373 8.63 21.47 -8.62
N ASN A 374 8.71 20.96 -9.85
CA ASN A 374 8.00 19.77 -10.27
C ASN A 374 8.70 18.53 -9.69
N LYS A 375 7.93 17.62 -9.13
CA LYS A 375 8.45 16.35 -8.61
C LYS A 375 8.07 15.17 -9.50
N TRP A 376 7.02 15.32 -10.30
CA TRP A 376 6.50 14.29 -11.19
C TRP A 376 6.43 14.75 -12.63
N PHE A 377 5.93 15.98 -12.93
CA PHE A 377 5.97 16.58 -14.26
C PHE A 377 7.42 16.64 -14.76
N GLY A 378 7.64 16.23 -16.01
CA GLY A 378 8.97 16.18 -16.62
C GLY A 378 9.85 15.01 -16.18
N THR A 379 9.34 14.09 -15.36
CA THR A 379 10.03 12.82 -15.06
C THR A 379 9.75 11.77 -16.14
N THR A 380 10.23 10.55 -15.95
CA THR A 380 10.01 9.43 -16.86
C THR A 380 9.31 8.28 -16.16
N ASN A 381 8.43 7.61 -16.86
CA ASN A 381 7.88 6.33 -16.44
C ASN A 381 8.67 5.16 -17.06
N PRO A 382 8.73 4.00 -16.41
CA PRO A 382 9.24 2.79 -17.04
C PRO A 382 8.44 2.44 -18.30
N SER A 383 9.11 2.02 -19.37
CA SER A 383 8.43 1.49 -20.56
C SER A 383 7.52 0.31 -20.17
N PRO A 384 6.31 0.18 -20.75
CA PRO A 384 5.78 0.96 -21.86
C PRO A 384 4.83 2.11 -21.45
N TYR A 385 4.84 2.54 -20.19
CA TYR A 385 3.92 3.57 -19.73
C TYR A 385 4.30 4.96 -20.27
N PRO A 386 3.30 5.78 -20.68
CA PRO A 386 3.55 7.15 -21.12
C PRO A 386 4.33 7.95 -20.09
N ALA A 387 5.23 8.79 -20.57
CA ALA A 387 5.92 9.74 -19.69
C ALA A 387 4.91 10.74 -19.08
N PRO A 388 5.17 11.23 -17.84
CA PRO A 388 4.43 12.38 -17.32
C PRO A 388 4.49 13.58 -18.25
N PRO A 389 3.52 14.51 -18.16
CA PRO A 389 3.55 15.73 -18.95
C PRO A 389 4.85 16.52 -18.74
N ALA A 390 5.26 17.30 -19.74
CA ALA A 390 6.45 18.14 -19.64
C ALA A 390 6.25 19.24 -18.58
N THR A 391 7.33 19.71 -17.97
CA THR A 391 7.30 20.80 -16.98
C THR A 391 6.75 22.13 -17.52
N THR A 392 6.73 22.28 -18.86
CA THR A 392 6.15 23.46 -19.54
C THR A 392 4.62 23.43 -19.60
N VAL A 393 3.99 22.28 -19.35
CA VAL A 393 2.53 22.17 -19.29
C VAL A 393 2.05 22.89 -18.05
N ALA A 394 1.12 23.82 -18.23
CA ALA A 394 0.54 24.56 -17.11
C ALA A 394 -0.24 23.62 -16.19
N HIS A 395 0.08 23.62 -14.90
CA HIS A 395 -0.56 22.77 -13.89
C HIS A 395 -0.63 23.51 -12.54
N GLY A 396 -1.22 22.88 -11.54
CA GLY A 396 -1.52 23.49 -10.25
C GLY A 396 -2.96 23.98 -10.15
N ASN A 397 -3.49 23.98 -8.94
CA ASN A 397 -4.92 24.20 -8.66
C ASN A 397 -5.84 23.32 -9.50
N GLN A 398 -5.43 22.08 -9.77
CA GLN A 398 -6.24 21.14 -10.53
C GLN A 398 -6.85 20.07 -9.62
N TRP A 399 -8.04 19.62 -9.99
CA TRP A 399 -8.80 18.64 -9.23
C TRP A 399 -8.42 17.23 -9.67
N ALA A 400 -7.52 16.61 -8.91
CA ALA A 400 -7.02 15.28 -9.20
C ALA A 400 -7.38 14.27 -8.10
N ILE A 401 -7.53 13.01 -8.53
CA ILE A 401 -7.90 11.87 -7.69
C ILE A 401 -6.97 10.69 -7.97
N SER A 402 -6.78 9.84 -6.97
CA SER A 402 -5.99 8.61 -7.09
C SER A 402 -6.46 7.54 -6.09
N ILE A 403 -5.69 6.46 -6.02
CA ILE A 403 -5.70 5.47 -4.95
C ILE A 403 -4.33 5.42 -4.29
N GLN A 404 -4.29 5.18 -2.99
CA GLN A 404 -3.04 5.15 -2.23
C GLN A 404 -3.20 4.30 -0.98
N SER A 405 -2.08 3.72 -0.51
CA SER A 405 -2.00 3.09 0.81
C SER A 405 -2.27 4.10 1.91
N THR A 406 -3.12 3.74 2.87
CA THR A 406 -3.52 4.66 3.96
C THR A 406 -2.46 4.80 5.06
N GLU A 407 -1.40 4.05 5.03
CA GLU A 407 -0.21 4.29 5.86
C GLU A 407 0.63 5.50 5.40
N ARG A 408 0.26 6.09 4.25
CA ARG A 408 0.96 7.26 3.72
C ARG A 408 0.28 8.56 4.16
N ASN A 409 1.12 9.61 4.27
CA ASN A 409 0.68 10.97 4.56
C ASN A 409 -0.08 11.16 5.89
N ALA A 410 0.14 10.30 6.90
CA ALA A 410 -0.41 10.48 8.24
C ALA A 410 0.04 11.82 8.86
N SER A 411 1.29 12.24 8.58
CA SER A 411 1.85 13.55 8.97
C SER A 411 1.28 14.75 8.18
N ARG A 412 0.46 14.51 7.16
CA ARG A 412 -0.19 15.53 6.32
C ARG A 412 0.78 16.48 5.60
N THR A 413 1.99 16.04 5.34
CA THR A 413 3.02 16.83 4.64
C THR A 413 2.85 16.86 3.12
N ALA A 414 2.18 15.85 2.54
CA ALA A 414 1.85 15.84 1.12
C ALA A 414 0.56 16.65 0.83
N ASN A 415 0.46 17.19 -0.38
CA ASN A 415 -0.62 18.11 -0.79
C ASN A 415 -1.85 17.36 -1.32
N TYR A 416 -2.23 16.29 -0.65
CA TYR A 416 -3.48 15.57 -0.85
C TYR A 416 -4.06 15.11 0.49
N ARG A 417 -5.34 14.73 0.49
CA ARG A 417 -6.00 14.11 1.65
C ARG A 417 -6.87 12.96 1.18
N PHE A 418 -6.98 11.95 2.05
CA PHE A 418 -7.95 10.89 1.88
C PHE A 418 -9.37 11.40 2.13
N ILE A 419 -10.33 10.85 1.39
CA ILE A 419 -11.76 11.12 1.54
C ILE A 419 -12.50 9.85 1.98
N LYS A 420 -13.73 10.02 2.44
CA LYS A 420 -14.64 8.91 2.76
C LYS A 420 -15.14 8.23 1.48
N ILE A 421 -15.49 6.95 1.61
CA ILE A 421 -16.27 6.21 0.61
C ILE A 421 -17.59 5.80 1.27
N ASN A 422 -18.74 6.15 0.67
CA ASN A 422 -20.06 5.90 1.24
C ASN A 422 -20.22 6.42 2.68
N GLY A 423 -19.62 7.56 3.00
CA GLY A 423 -19.63 8.14 4.34
C GLY A 423 -18.63 7.52 5.33
N ALA A 424 -17.97 6.42 4.98
CA ALA A 424 -17.03 5.73 5.86
C ALA A 424 -15.58 6.20 5.61
N LEU A 425 -14.86 6.48 6.69
CA LEU A 425 -13.42 6.78 6.65
C LEU A 425 -12.59 5.51 6.36
N PRO A 426 -11.42 5.62 5.73
CA PRO A 426 -10.53 4.49 5.50
C PRO A 426 -9.78 4.10 6.78
N THR A 427 -10.51 3.67 7.81
CA THR A 427 -9.96 3.28 9.12
C THR A 427 -10.20 1.81 9.42
N GLY A 428 -9.36 1.24 10.30
CA GLY A 428 -9.57 -0.12 10.80
C GLY A 428 -10.92 -0.31 11.46
N GLU A 429 -11.40 0.70 12.20
CA GLU A 429 -12.73 0.69 12.82
C GLU A 429 -13.85 0.57 11.78
N GLN A 430 -13.80 1.36 10.70
CA GLN A 430 -14.84 1.33 9.66
C GLN A 430 -14.80 0.03 8.83
N VAL A 431 -13.61 -0.58 8.68
CA VAL A 431 -13.49 -1.93 8.10
C VAL A 431 -14.05 -2.98 9.06
N PHE A 432 -13.75 -2.88 10.34
CA PHE A 432 -14.31 -3.77 11.38
C PHE A 432 -15.84 -3.71 11.43
N LEU A 433 -16.44 -2.54 11.22
CA LEU A 433 -17.89 -2.35 11.14
C LEU A 433 -18.49 -2.77 9.79
N GLY A 434 -17.67 -3.10 8.79
CA GLY A 434 -18.14 -3.47 7.44
C GLY A 434 -18.60 -2.29 6.58
N HIS A 435 -18.32 -1.06 6.99
CA HIS A 435 -18.75 0.15 6.30
C HIS A 435 -17.79 0.56 5.17
N TYR A 436 -16.48 0.35 5.35
CA TYR A 436 -15.49 0.77 4.37
C TYR A 436 -15.20 -0.33 3.35
N PRO A 437 -15.41 -0.10 2.03
CA PRO A 437 -15.46 -1.16 1.03
C PRO A 437 -14.11 -1.50 0.38
N LEU A 438 -13.09 -0.62 0.45
CA LEU A 438 -11.85 -0.76 -0.32
C LEU A 438 -10.73 -1.33 0.57
N VAL A 439 -10.65 -2.67 0.61
CA VAL A 439 -9.69 -3.42 1.43
C VAL A 439 -9.09 -4.54 0.61
N GLY A 440 -7.82 -4.40 0.25
CA GLY A 440 -7.05 -5.46 -0.40
C GLY A 440 -6.66 -6.56 0.59
N GLU A 441 -6.80 -7.81 0.22
CA GLU A 441 -6.30 -8.93 1.02
C GLU A 441 -4.83 -9.21 0.71
N TYR A 442 -3.96 -8.58 1.51
CA TYR A 442 -2.53 -8.70 1.39
C TYR A 442 -2.04 -10.11 1.70
N GLY A 443 -1.16 -10.63 0.85
CA GLY A 443 -0.65 -11.98 1.03
C GLY A 443 0.75 -12.24 0.51
N ILE A 444 1.24 -13.44 0.84
CA ILE A 444 2.47 -14.04 0.30
C ILE A 444 2.10 -15.35 -0.39
N SER A 445 2.66 -15.55 -1.59
CA SER A 445 2.40 -16.75 -2.39
C SER A 445 3.68 -17.32 -2.99
N TRP A 446 3.78 -18.66 -3.05
CA TRP A 446 4.91 -19.35 -3.67
C TRP A 446 4.51 -20.70 -4.23
N LYS A 447 5.35 -21.27 -5.08
CA LYS A 447 5.26 -22.67 -5.48
C LYS A 447 5.58 -23.56 -4.28
N GLY A 448 5.02 -24.77 -4.24
CA GLY A 448 5.38 -25.75 -3.23
C GLY A 448 6.90 -25.89 -3.14
N GLY A 449 7.37 -26.06 -1.92
CA GLY A 449 8.78 -26.26 -1.59
C GLY A 449 8.90 -27.14 -0.37
N THR A 450 10.08 -27.66 -0.15
CA THR A 450 10.48 -28.42 1.04
C THR A 450 11.74 -27.79 1.65
N GLY A 451 12.09 -28.22 2.84
CA GLY A 451 13.31 -27.76 3.51
C GLY A 451 13.22 -26.33 4.02
N ASP A 452 14.39 -25.72 4.16
CA ASP A 452 14.60 -24.48 4.91
C ASP A 452 13.91 -23.27 4.33
N VAL A 453 13.82 -23.16 2.99
CA VAL A 453 13.07 -22.09 2.33
C VAL A 453 11.60 -22.13 2.76
N ASN A 454 10.97 -23.31 2.72
CA ASN A 454 9.58 -23.45 3.10
C ASN A 454 9.36 -23.21 4.60
N ALA A 455 10.28 -23.68 5.45
CA ALA A 455 10.27 -23.43 6.88
C ALA A 455 10.30 -21.93 7.19
N ALA A 456 11.22 -21.19 6.57
CA ALA A 456 11.35 -19.75 6.76
C ALA A 456 10.12 -18.97 6.24
N LEU A 457 9.58 -19.33 5.06
CA LEU A 457 8.39 -18.70 4.51
C LEU A 457 7.14 -18.96 5.37
N ASN A 458 6.98 -20.18 5.88
CA ASN A 458 5.87 -20.51 6.78
C ASN A 458 5.96 -19.74 8.10
N ALA A 459 7.15 -19.60 8.69
CA ALA A 459 7.36 -18.80 9.89
C ALA A 459 7.05 -17.33 9.62
N LEU A 460 7.55 -16.79 8.49
CA LEU A 460 7.24 -15.42 8.06
C LEU A 460 5.73 -15.18 7.96
N VAL A 461 4.99 -16.10 7.35
CA VAL A 461 3.53 -16.06 7.27
C VAL A 461 2.88 -16.15 8.65
N ALA A 462 3.29 -17.10 9.48
CA ALA A 462 2.70 -17.33 10.79
C ALA A 462 2.77 -16.08 11.68
N TYR A 463 3.94 -15.44 11.72
CA TYR A 463 4.13 -14.24 12.54
C TYR A 463 3.50 -12.98 11.93
N SER A 464 3.44 -12.89 10.59
CA SER A 464 2.79 -11.76 9.91
C SER A 464 1.30 -11.65 10.18
N LYS A 465 0.64 -12.79 10.39
CA LYS A 465 -0.82 -12.88 10.61
C LYS A 465 -1.26 -12.43 12.00
N LEU A 466 -0.36 -12.42 12.97
CA LEU A 466 -0.71 -12.15 14.38
C LEU A 466 -1.35 -10.76 14.52
N PRO A 467 -2.49 -10.64 15.22
CA PRO A 467 -3.10 -9.33 15.47
C PRO A 467 -2.14 -8.35 16.15
N SER A 468 -1.30 -8.82 17.08
CA SER A 468 -0.25 -8.01 17.71
C SER A 468 0.80 -7.50 16.72
N THR A 469 1.16 -8.29 15.71
CA THR A 469 2.05 -7.85 14.63
C THR A 469 1.37 -6.81 13.75
N VAL A 470 0.10 -7.01 13.40
CA VAL A 470 -0.68 -6.04 12.62
C VAL A 470 -0.85 -4.73 13.39
N HIS A 471 -1.18 -4.79 14.69
CA HIS A 471 -1.24 -3.61 15.56
C HIS A 471 0.09 -2.85 15.58
N ALA A 472 1.19 -3.57 15.82
CA ALA A 472 2.51 -2.97 15.86
C ALA A 472 2.93 -2.33 14.52
N ARG A 473 2.53 -2.93 13.37
CA ARG A 473 2.75 -2.34 12.02
C ARG A 473 2.01 -1.02 11.83
N ASN A 474 0.77 -0.96 12.31
CA ASN A 474 -0.02 0.25 12.17
C ASN A 474 0.64 1.42 12.90
N GLY A 475 1.09 1.25 14.15
CA GLY A 475 1.88 2.22 14.89
C GLY A 475 1.53 3.68 14.56
N ASP A 476 2.52 4.56 14.65
CA ASP A 476 2.34 5.98 14.34
C ASP A 476 2.16 6.27 12.84
N LEU A 477 2.62 5.38 11.96
CA LEU A 477 2.57 5.58 10.51
C LEU A 477 1.16 5.60 9.93
N SER A 478 0.23 4.92 10.60
CA SER A 478 -1.15 4.80 10.17
C SER A 478 -2.11 5.67 11.00
N ASN A 479 -1.59 6.50 11.90
CA ASN A 479 -2.40 7.39 12.74
C ASN A 479 -2.65 8.72 12.04
N HIS A 480 -3.81 8.84 11.38
CA HIS A 480 -4.29 10.09 10.83
C HIS A 480 -5.10 10.88 11.87
N SER A 481 -5.35 12.17 11.60
CA SER A 481 -6.21 13.02 12.45
C SER A 481 -7.65 12.50 12.57
N TRP A 482 -8.09 11.67 11.66
CA TRP A 482 -9.42 11.08 11.58
C TRP A 482 -9.47 9.60 12.00
N GLY A 483 -8.37 9.01 12.46
CA GLY A 483 -8.34 7.65 12.98
C GLY A 483 -7.17 6.81 12.46
N GLN A 484 -7.01 5.62 13.03
CA GLN A 484 -5.99 4.66 12.63
C GLN A 484 -6.40 3.93 11.36
N ALA A 485 -5.49 3.91 10.39
CA ALA A 485 -5.64 3.22 9.11
C ALA A 485 -4.58 2.10 8.94
N GLY A 486 -4.20 1.76 7.72
CA GLY A 486 -3.12 0.81 7.42
C GLY A 486 -3.63 -0.61 7.23
N TYR A 487 -3.51 -1.46 8.25
CA TYR A 487 -3.79 -2.90 8.13
C TYR A 487 -4.77 -3.38 9.20
N ILE A 488 -5.48 -4.46 8.87
CA ILE A 488 -6.40 -5.14 9.79
C ILE A 488 -6.15 -6.65 9.74
N ALA A 489 -6.09 -7.30 10.90
CA ALA A 489 -5.97 -8.75 10.97
C ALA A 489 -7.29 -9.42 10.55
N LEU A 490 -7.19 -10.61 9.99
CA LEU A 490 -8.32 -11.33 9.42
C LEU A 490 -8.75 -12.48 10.32
N SER A 491 -10.04 -12.56 10.62
CA SER A 491 -10.63 -13.72 11.31
C SER A 491 -10.49 -15.02 10.51
N ALA A 492 -10.33 -14.94 9.19
CA ALA A 492 -9.99 -16.08 8.33
C ALA A 492 -8.69 -16.80 8.74
N ASN A 493 -7.80 -16.12 9.44
CA ASN A 493 -6.56 -16.68 9.97
C ASN A 493 -6.72 -17.36 11.34
N GLY A 494 -7.95 -17.53 11.84
CA GLY A 494 -8.26 -18.20 13.10
C GLY A 494 -8.26 -17.29 14.33
N TYR A 495 -8.18 -15.98 14.15
CA TYR A 495 -8.22 -15.02 15.26
C TYR A 495 -9.64 -14.56 15.54
N THR A 496 -10.00 -14.51 16.83
CA THR A 496 -11.33 -14.07 17.27
C THR A 496 -11.45 -12.56 17.19
N PRO A 497 -12.44 -12.03 16.45
CA PRO A 497 -12.73 -10.61 16.46
C PRO A 497 -13.19 -10.14 17.86
N PRO A 498 -12.80 -8.93 18.30
CA PRO A 498 -13.35 -8.35 19.54
C PRO A 498 -14.84 -8.00 19.36
N LEU A 499 -15.58 -7.86 20.45
CA LEU A 499 -17.00 -7.47 20.40
C LEU A 499 -17.18 -6.01 19.95
N THR A 500 -16.24 -5.15 20.29
CA THR A 500 -16.15 -3.75 19.86
C THR A 500 -14.78 -3.51 19.27
N TRP A 501 -14.65 -2.48 18.42
CA TRP A 501 -13.36 -2.13 17.84
C TRP A 501 -12.28 -1.99 18.93
N ASP A 502 -11.17 -2.68 18.71
CA ASP A 502 -9.99 -2.63 19.56
C ASP A 502 -8.74 -2.50 18.66
N ALA A 503 -8.12 -1.33 18.68
CA ALA A 503 -6.91 -1.07 17.87
C ALA A 503 -5.72 -1.95 18.29
N THR A 504 -5.69 -2.50 19.51
CA THR A 504 -4.63 -3.40 19.99
C THR A 504 -4.87 -4.86 19.56
N ASN A 505 -6.11 -5.20 19.21
CA ASN A 505 -6.53 -6.48 18.65
C ASN A 505 -7.36 -6.24 17.37
N PRO A 506 -6.77 -5.67 16.29
CA PRO A 506 -7.49 -5.17 15.13
C PRO A 506 -7.94 -6.31 14.20
N VAL A 507 -8.81 -7.19 14.65
CA VAL A 507 -9.32 -8.34 13.88
C VAL A 507 -10.69 -8.02 13.30
N THR A 508 -10.81 -8.06 11.96
CA THR A 508 -12.13 -7.91 11.30
C THR A 508 -12.94 -9.20 11.35
N PRO A 509 -14.26 -9.12 11.63
CA PRO A 509 -15.16 -10.28 11.52
C PRO A 509 -15.47 -10.68 10.06
N TYR A 510 -15.12 -9.85 9.09
CA TYR A 510 -15.42 -10.09 7.67
C TYR A 510 -14.29 -10.85 6.98
N ILE A 511 -14.67 -11.74 6.08
CA ILE A 511 -13.76 -12.54 5.24
C ILE A 511 -14.22 -12.49 3.79
N ARG A 512 -13.26 -12.59 2.86
CA ARG A 512 -13.49 -12.85 1.44
C ARG A 512 -13.00 -14.27 1.15
N ALA A 513 -13.93 -15.18 0.98
CA ALA A 513 -13.58 -16.57 0.73
C ALA A 513 -14.64 -17.22 -0.17
N THR A 514 -14.21 -18.21 -0.93
CA THR A 514 -15.12 -19.09 -1.66
C THR A 514 -15.87 -20.00 -0.68
N SER A 515 -16.89 -20.71 -1.16
CA SER A 515 -17.62 -21.71 -0.37
C SER A 515 -16.73 -22.82 0.19
N THR A 516 -15.54 -23.01 -0.36
CA THR A 516 -14.52 -23.96 0.14
C THR A 516 -13.54 -23.34 1.12
N GLY A 517 -13.71 -22.05 1.46
CA GLY A 517 -12.83 -21.34 2.40
C GLY A 517 -11.53 -20.78 1.77
N ALA A 518 -11.33 -20.94 0.47
CA ALA A 518 -10.16 -20.37 -0.20
C ALA A 518 -10.31 -18.82 -0.33
N PRO A 519 -9.28 -18.03 -0.07
CA PRO A 519 -9.30 -16.59 -0.27
C PRO A 519 -9.63 -16.24 -1.72
N ASP A 520 -10.52 -15.26 -1.93
CA ASP A 520 -10.92 -14.81 -3.27
C ASP A 520 -11.36 -13.35 -3.23
N ALA A 521 -10.59 -12.47 -3.85
CA ALA A 521 -10.88 -11.04 -3.91
C ALA A 521 -12.15 -10.71 -4.73
N CYS A 522 -12.67 -11.65 -5.51
CA CYS A 522 -13.94 -11.49 -6.24
C CYS A 522 -15.19 -11.75 -5.37
N THR A 523 -15.03 -12.30 -4.19
CA THR A 523 -16.18 -12.54 -3.31
C THR A 523 -16.55 -11.28 -2.52
N VAL A 524 -17.84 -11.15 -2.24
CA VAL A 524 -18.33 -10.11 -1.32
C VAL A 524 -17.88 -10.47 0.10
N PRO A 525 -17.39 -9.51 0.90
CA PRO A 525 -17.07 -9.76 2.30
C PRO A 525 -18.31 -10.28 3.06
N VAL A 526 -18.14 -11.39 3.76
CA VAL A 526 -19.18 -11.99 4.60
C VAL A 526 -18.66 -12.20 6.01
N VAL A 527 -19.57 -12.26 6.97
CA VAL A 527 -19.23 -12.57 8.35
C VAL A 527 -18.63 -13.97 8.45
N ASN A 528 -17.54 -14.12 9.17
CA ASN A 528 -16.94 -15.41 9.45
C ASN A 528 -17.80 -16.17 10.49
N SER A 529 -18.60 -17.12 10.03
CA SER A 529 -19.52 -17.90 10.86
C SER A 529 -18.86 -18.73 11.97
N ASN A 530 -17.54 -18.93 11.91
CA ASN A 530 -16.81 -19.65 12.95
C ASN A 530 -16.73 -18.88 14.29
N PHE A 531 -17.01 -17.58 14.30
CA PHE A 531 -16.88 -16.71 15.47
C PHE A 531 -18.23 -16.18 16.00
N GLY A 532 -19.33 -16.85 15.69
CA GLY A 532 -20.66 -16.53 16.24
C GLY A 532 -21.39 -15.41 15.51
N SER A 533 -22.50 -14.96 16.09
CA SER A 533 -23.32 -13.89 15.52
C SER A 533 -22.63 -12.53 15.64
N VAL A 534 -22.59 -11.80 14.54
CA VAL A 534 -22.25 -10.37 14.55
C VAL A 534 -23.49 -9.61 15.00
N GLU A 535 -23.34 -8.75 16.00
CA GLU A 535 -24.41 -7.83 16.37
C GLU A 535 -24.69 -6.85 15.23
N LEU A 536 -25.96 -6.53 15.00
CA LEU A 536 -26.34 -5.39 14.16
C LEU A 536 -25.80 -4.12 14.83
N ARG A 537 -24.97 -3.40 14.13
CA ARG A 537 -24.30 -2.19 14.61
C ARG A 537 -24.64 -0.99 13.75
#